data_3798faaa1f2a9c5cb7580ffd57ea56aa
#
_entry.id   3798faaa1f2a9c5cb7580ffd57ea56aa
#
_cell.length_a   1.000
_cell.length_b   1.000
_cell.length_c   1.000
_cell.angle_alpha   90.00
_cell.angle_beta   90.00
_cell.angle_gamma   90.00
#
_symmetry.space_group_name_H-M   'P 1'
#
loop_
_entity.id
_entity.type
_entity.pdbx_description
1 polymer ?
#
loop_
_entity_poly.entity_id
_entity_poly.type
_entity_poly.pdbx_seq_one_letter_code
_entity_poly.pdbx_strand_id
1 'polypeptide(L)'
;MVAAARGRLKSIVIYDGRYMQLDYPNGDVPATMGVCTDVVIRSLRKAYSLDLQQLVHEDMKTNFSAYPTNWGLTRPDKNIDHRRVPNLEAYFTRAGEALPITRNPSDYKPGDIVSWRLDSNSGRGGLPHIGIVSDRLSRSGTPLIIHNIGGGVEESDMLFRHRIKGHFRVAVS
;
A
#
# COMPACT_ATOMS: atom_id res chain seq x y z
N MET A 1 3.67 -13.28 0.36
CA MET A 1 3.55 -11.85 0.72
C MET A 1 3.48 -11.61 2.22
N VAL A 2 2.58 -12.25 2.98
CA VAL A 2 2.42 -12.05 4.44
C VAL A 2 3.72 -12.27 5.20
N ALA A 3 4.45 -13.37 4.96
CA ALA A 3 5.74 -13.63 5.60
C ALA A 3 6.79 -12.54 5.34
N ALA A 4 6.80 -11.99 4.11
CA ALA A 4 7.69 -10.88 3.75
C ALA A 4 7.36 -9.60 4.52
N ALA A 5 6.07 -9.25 4.63
CA ALA A 5 5.59 -8.12 5.42
C ALA A 5 5.88 -8.31 6.91
N ARG A 6 5.57 -9.48 7.47
CA ARG A 6 5.80 -9.81 8.89
C ARG A 6 7.28 -9.74 9.26
N GLY A 7 8.18 -10.08 8.35
CA GLY A 7 9.62 -9.94 8.57
C GLY A 7 10.07 -8.50 8.84
N ARG A 8 9.22 -7.50 8.53
CA ARG A 8 9.50 -6.08 8.79
C ARG A 8 9.08 -5.61 10.19
N LEU A 9 8.28 -6.39 10.94
CA LEU A 9 7.81 -6.02 12.29
C LEU A 9 8.94 -5.76 13.28
N LYS A 10 10.11 -6.37 13.07
CA LYS A 10 11.28 -6.22 13.93
C LYS A 10 12.25 -5.13 13.45
N SER A 11 11.96 -4.47 12.34
CA SER A 11 12.82 -3.45 11.78
C SER A 11 12.49 -2.09 12.39
N ILE A 12 13.53 -1.35 12.79
CA ILE A 12 13.36 0.06 13.14
C ILE A 12 13.11 0.81 11.84
N VAL A 13 11.94 1.44 11.73
CA VAL A 13 11.53 2.21 10.55
C VAL A 13 11.04 3.58 11.00
N ILE A 14 11.75 4.63 10.61
CA ILE A 14 11.32 6.01 10.81
C ILE A 14 10.27 6.32 9.74
N TYR A 15 9.11 6.84 10.16
CA TYR A 15 8.04 7.23 9.24
C TYR A 15 8.44 8.51 8.51
N ASP A 16 8.88 8.36 7.26
CA ASP A 16 9.39 9.46 6.46
C ASP A 16 8.94 9.34 5.00
N GLY A 17 8.09 10.25 4.59
CA GLY A 17 7.54 10.33 3.24
C GLY A 17 8.19 11.39 2.35
N ARG A 18 9.32 11.99 2.78
CA ARG A 18 9.99 13.02 1.97
C ARG A 18 10.36 12.52 0.59
N TYR A 19 10.42 13.43 -0.35
CA TYR A 19 10.91 13.16 -1.70
C TYR A 19 12.39 12.80 -1.68
N MET A 20 12.75 11.73 -2.40
CA MET A 20 14.13 11.28 -2.58
C MET A 20 14.31 10.84 -4.03
N GLN A 21 15.49 11.10 -4.58
CA GLN A 21 15.90 10.48 -5.84
C GLN A 21 16.23 9.01 -5.61
N LEU A 22 15.63 8.14 -6.40
CA LEU A 22 15.77 6.69 -6.30
C LEU A 22 16.40 6.15 -7.58
N ASP A 23 17.13 5.06 -7.46
CA ASP A 23 17.51 4.24 -8.61
C ASP A 23 16.26 3.77 -9.35
N TYR A 24 16.41 3.36 -10.60
CA TYR A 24 15.32 2.85 -11.41
C TYR A 24 15.84 1.82 -12.42
N PRO A 25 15.19 0.64 -12.54
CA PRO A 25 14.14 0.10 -11.68
C PRO A 25 14.66 -0.34 -10.29
N ASN A 26 13.78 -0.84 -9.44
CA ASN A 26 14.06 -1.41 -8.12
C ASN A 26 14.62 -0.41 -7.09
N GLY A 27 14.43 0.89 -7.29
CA GLY A 27 14.78 1.89 -6.31
C GLY A 27 13.99 1.75 -5.01
N ASP A 28 14.63 2.07 -3.88
CA ASP A 28 14.02 2.05 -2.55
C ASP A 28 14.61 3.16 -1.70
N VAL A 29 13.84 3.64 -0.74
CA VAL A 29 14.36 4.51 0.32
C VAL A 29 15.20 3.69 1.30
N PRO A 30 16.07 4.32 2.12
CA PRO A 30 16.87 3.60 3.11
C PRO A 30 16.02 2.62 3.94
N ALA A 31 16.58 1.45 4.25
CA ALA A 31 15.84 0.38 4.94
C ALA A 31 15.25 0.79 6.30
N THR A 32 15.87 1.81 6.93
CA THR A 32 15.43 2.40 8.22
C THR A 32 14.37 3.48 8.06
N MET A 33 13.92 3.75 6.82
CA MET A 33 12.89 4.75 6.52
C MET A 33 11.75 4.12 5.73
N GLY A 34 10.58 4.74 5.79
CA GLY A 34 9.44 4.32 4.97
C GLY A 34 8.11 4.80 5.51
N VAL A 35 7.09 4.66 4.67
CA VAL A 35 5.68 4.95 4.98
C VAL A 35 4.83 3.71 4.75
N CYS A 36 3.51 3.83 4.82
CA CYS A 36 2.59 2.70 4.64
C CYS A 36 2.76 1.98 3.29
N THR A 37 2.99 2.72 2.20
CA THR A 37 3.21 2.13 0.87
C THR A 37 4.48 1.31 0.78
N ASP A 38 5.55 1.67 1.52
CA ASP A 38 6.81 0.94 1.48
C ASP A 38 6.69 -0.47 2.09
N VAL A 39 5.71 -0.69 2.97
CA VAL A 39 5.37 -2.05 3.46
C VAL A 39 4.88 -2.92 2.30
N VAL A 40 3.98 -2.39 1.47
CA VAL A 40 3.42 -3.10 0.31
C VAL A 40 4.48 -3.32 -0.77
N ILE A 41 5.20 -2.25 -1.15
CA ILE A 41 6.25 -2.25 -2.18
C ILE A 41 7.30 -3.33 -1.87
N ARG A 42 7.87 -3.27 -0.66
CA ARG A 42 8.92 -4.19 -0.24
C ARG A 42 8.42 -5.63 -0.10
N SER A 43 7.16 -5.82 0.30
CA SER A 43 6.57 -7.14 0.45
C SER A 43 6.32 -7.81 -0.90
N LEU A 44 5.81 -7.08 -1.88
CA LEU A 44 5.62 -7.57 -3.25
C LEU A 44 6.96 -7.89 -3.92
N ARG A 45 7.95 -7.01 -3.77
CA ARG A 45 9.30 -7.23 -4.30
C ARG A 45 9.93 -8.49 -3.71
N LYS A 46 9.88 -8.66 -2.38
CA LYS A 46 10.49 -9.81 -1.70
C LYS A 46 9.76 -11.12 -1.97
N ALA A 47 8.44 -11.09 -2.06
CA ALA A 47 7.63 -12.31 -2.20
C ALA A 47 7.51 -12.80 -3.64
N TYR A 48 7.46 -11.87 -4.60
CA TYR A 48 7.07 -12.16 -5.98
C TYR A 48 7.99 -11.54 -7.03
N SER A 49 9.06 -10.86 -6.61
CA SER A 49 9.96 -10.09 -7.50
C SER A 49 9.23 -9.00 -8.30
N LEU A 50 8.08 -8.53 -7.81
CA LEU A 50 7.31 -7.46 -8.44
C LEU A 50 7.82 -6.10 -8.01
N ASP A 51 8.26 -5.29 -8.97
CA ASP A 51 8.71 -3.92 -8.74
C ASP A 51 7.59 -2.90 -9.02
N LEU A 52 6.87 -2.49 -7.96
CA LEU A 52 5.81 -1.48 -8.10
C LEU A 52 6.32 -0.13 -8.62
N GLN A 53 7.58 0.22 -8.39
CA GLN A 53 8.17 1.44 -8.95
C GLN A 53 8.12 1.41 -10.48
N GLN A 54 8.58 0.31 -11.06
CA GLN A 54 8.58 0.12 -12.50
C GLN A 54 7.17 -0.01 -13.05
N LEU A 55 6.36 -0.89 -12.47
CA LEU A 55 5.00 -1.20 -12.95
C LEU A 55 4.10 0.04 -12.95
N VAL A 56 4.08 0.82 -11.86
CA VAL A 56 3.30 2.06 -11.78
C VAL A 56 3.82 3.10 -12.76
N HIS A 57 5.14 3.28 -12.83
CA HIS A 57 5.74 4.28 -13.73
C HIS A 57 5.45 3.99 -15.21
N GLU A 58 5.54 2.74 -15.62
CA GLU A 58 5.27 2.32 -17.01
C GLU A 58 3.78 2.46 -17.37
N ASP A 59 2.86 2.06 -16.48
CA ASP A 59 1.44 2.27 -16.71
C ASP A 59 1.09 3.76 -16.74
N MET A 60 1.65 4.57 -15.85
CA MET A 60 1.43 6.02 -15.85
C MET A 60 1.97 6.70 -17.12
N LYS A 61 3.05 6.23 -17.71
CA LYS A 61 3.56 6.80 -18.99
C LYS A 61 2.54 6.73 -20.11
N THR A 62 1.78 5.66 -20.18
CA THR A 62 0.79 5.44 -21.24
C THR A 62 -0.62 5.89 -20.86
N ASN A 63 -0.91 6.01 -19.55
CA ASN A 63 -2.25 6.24 -19.03
C ASN A 63 -2.29 7.35 -17.95
N PHE A 64 -1.48 8.39 -18.09
CA PHE A 64 -1.31 9.41 -17.06
C PHE A 64 -2.64 10.05 -16.60
N SER A 65 -3.56 10.31 -17.53
CA SER A 65 -4.87 10.90 -17.25
C SER A 65 -5.80 9.99 -16.40
N ALA A 66 -5.51 8.70 -16.30
CA ALA A 66 -6.26 7.77 -15.46
C ALA A 66 -5.85 7.83 -13.98
N TYR A 67 -4.79 8.56 -13.67
CA TYR A 67 -4.26 8.71 -12.31
C TYR A 67 -4.70 10.02 -11.66
N PRO A 68 -4.75 10.07 -10.31
CA PRO A 68 -5.11 11.28 -9.60
C PRO A 68 -4.17 12.47 -9.88
N THR A 69 -4.74 13.66 -10.03
CA THR A 69 -4.00 14.89 -10.32
C THR A 69 -3.67 15.71 -9.08
N ASN A 70 -3.77 15.12 -7.89
CA ASN A 70 -3.69 15.79 -6.59
C ASN A 70 -2.39 16.58 -6.35
N TRP A 71 -1.33 16.26 -7.11
CA TRP A 71 0.01 16.85 -6.91
C TRP A 71 0.40 17.83 -8.02
N GLY A 72 -0.52 18.13 -8.95
CA GLY A 72 -0.28 19.09 -10.03
C GLY A 72 0.82 18.70 -11.02
N LEU A 73 1.17 17.40 -11.08
CA LEU A 73 2.16 16.91 -12.02
C LEU A 73 1.58 16.82 -13.45
N THR A 74 2.42 17.06 -14.43
CA THR A 74 2.09 16.94 -15.86
C THR A 74 2.69 15.69 -16.52
N ARG A 75 3.51 14.95 -15.78
CA ARG A 75 4.18 13.72 -16.19
C ARG A 75 4.47 12.82 -15.00
N PRO A 76 4.66 11.50 -15.24
CA PRO A 76 5.03 10.56 -14.17
C PRO A 76 6.38 10.91 -13.53
N ASP A 77 6.49 10.67 -12.23
CA ASP A 77 7.73 10.78 -11.46
C ASP A 77 8.07 9.42 -10.83
N LYS A 78 9.09 8.75 -11.38
CA LYS A 78 9.55 7.42 -10.94
C LYS A 78 10.01 7.38 -9.47
N ASN A 79 10.32 8.53 -8.88
CA ASN A 79 10.84 8.60 -7.51
C ASN A 79 9.75 8.54 -6.44
N ILE A 80 8.50 8.93 -6.78
CA ILE A 80 7.47 9.12 -5.76
C ILE A 80 6.12 8.51 -6.11
N ASP A 81 5.78 8.30 -7.39
CA ASP A 81 4.42 7.93 -7.79
C ASP A 81 3.97 6.61 -7.19
N HIS A 82 4.84 5.60 -7.15
CA HIS A 82 4.57 4.29 -6.53
C HIS A 82 4.45 4.35 -4.99
N ARG A 83 4.88 5.45 -4.37
CA ARG A 83 4.79 5.67 -2.92
C ARG A 83 3.54 6.47 -2.51
N ARG A 84 2.63 6.73 -3.43
CA ARG A 84 1.36 7.44 -3.22
C ARG A 84 0.19 6.46 -3.22
N VAL A 85 -0.52 6.34 -2.10
CA VAL A 85 -1.67 5.41 -1.97
C VAL A 85 -2.69 5.59 -3.10
N PRO A 86 -3.15 6.80 -3.48
CA PRO A 86 -4.11 6.95 -4.57
C PRO A 86 -3.60 6.46 -5.93
N ASN A 87 -2.29 6.53 -6.19
CA ASN A 87 -1.70 5.98 -7.40
C ASN A 87 -1.68 4.45 -7.38
N LEU A 88 -1.39 3.84 -6.23
CA LEU A 88 -1.47 2.39 -6.08
C LEU A 88 -2.92 1.89 -6.22
N GLU A 89 -3.90 2.61 -5.67
CA GLU A 89 -5.33 2.30 -5.88
C GLU A 89 -5.70 2.32 -7.37
N ALA A 90 -5.27 3.34 -8.10
CA ALA A 90 -5.50 3.44 -9.55
C ALA A 90 -4.80 2.29 -10.30
N TYR A 91 -3.54 2.03 -10.00
CA TYR A 91 -2.77 0.96 -10.63
C TYR A 91 -3.42 -0.42 -10.44
N PHE A 92 -3.70 -0.83 -9.19
CA PHE A 92 -4.31 -2.14 -8.91
C PHE A 92 -5.70 -2.28 -9.54
N THR A 93 -6.49 -1.21 -9.59
CA THR A 93 -7.79 -1.22 -10.26
C THR A 93 -7.62 -1.44 -11.77
N ARG A 94 -6.67 -0.77 -12.40
CA ARG A 94 -6.39 -0.89 -13.84
C ARG A 94 -5.79 -2.25 -14.20
N ALA A 95 -4.97 -2.83 -13.31
CA ALA A 95 -4.43 -4.17 -13.46
C ALA A 95 -5.48 -5.30 -13.30
N GLY A 96 -6.73 -4.94 -12.98
CA GLY A 96 -7.81 -5.91 -12.80
C GLY A 96 -7.78 -6.67 -11.46
N GLU A 97 -7.08 -6.13 -10.46
CA GLU A 97 -6.86 -6.75 -9.16
C GLU A 97 -7.90 -6.32 -8.10
N ALA A 98 -8.79 -5.38 -8.44
CA ALA A 98 -9.79 -4.85 -7.53
C ALA A 98 -10.88 -5.87 -7.19
N LEU A 99 -11.21 -5.96 -5.91
CA LEU A 99 -12.25 -6.82 -5.35
C LEU A 99 -13.37 -5.98 -4.71
N PRO A 100 -14.57 -6.56 -4.52
CA PRO A 100 -15.64 -5.89 -3.79
C PRO A 100 -15.21 -5.53 -2.35
N ILE A 101 -15.61 -4.34 -1.91
CA ILE A 101 -15.46 -3.92 -0.52
C ILE A 101 -16.69 -4.41 0.24
N THR A 102 -16.48 -5.28 1.23
CA THR A 102 -17.55 -5.85 2.06
C THR A 102 -17.29 -5.60 3.54
N ARG A 103 -18.24 -5.98 4.39
CA ARG A 103 -18.08 -6.00 5.86
C ARG A 103 -17.89 -7.41 6.40
N ASN A 104 -17.80 -8.40 5.51
CA ASN A 104 -17.57 -9.79 5.88
C ASN A 104 -16.06 -10.06 5.98
N PRO A 105 -15.51 -10.37 7.17
CA PRO A 105 -14.09 -10.64 7.36
C PRO A 105 -13.53 -11.75 6.47
N SER A 106 -14.38 -12.75 6.12
CA SER A 106 -13.95 -13.91 5.33
C SER A 106 -13.63 -13.60 3.86
N ASP A 107 -14.03 -12.43 3.36
CA ASP A 107 -13.74 -12.00 1.99
C ASP A 107 -12.30 -11.49 1.84
N TYR A 108 -11.68 -11.12 2.95
CA TYR A 108 -10.30 -10.61 3.01
C TYR A 108 -9.32 -11.75 3.28
N LYS A 109 -8.58 -12.16 2.26
CA LYS A 109 -7.64 -13.29 2.36
C LYS A 109 -6.22 -12.83 2.73
N PRO A 110 -5.44 -13.70 3.37
CA PRO A 110 -4.03 -13.40 3.65
C PRO A 110 -3.27 -12.98 2.39
N GLY A 111 -2.60 -11.84 2.44
CA GLY A 111 -1.89 -11.25 1.32
C GLY A 111 -2.70 -10.27 0.47
N ASP A 112 -4.00 -10.13 0.69
CA ASP A 112 -4.76 -9.04 0.08
C ASP A 112 -4.21 -7.68 0.52
N ILE A 113 -4.34 -6.69 -0.34
CA ILE A 113 -3.98 -5.30 -0.06
C ILE A 113 -5.28 -4.53 0.19
N VAL A 114 -5.32 -3.78 1.26
CA VAL A 114 -6.47 -2.93 1.59
C VAL A 114 -5.99 -1.49 1.75
N SER A 115 -6.79 -0.55 1.27
CA SER A 115 -6.56 0.88 1.48
C SER A 115 -7.75 1.53 2.20
N TRP A 116 -7.43 2.59 2.94
CA TRP A 116 -8.39 3.32 3.77
C TRP A 116 -8.27 4.83 3.57
N ARG A 117 -9.30 5.54 4.06
CA ARG A 117 -9.19 6.93 4.45
C ARG A 117 -9.30 6.97 5.97
N LEU A 118 -8.18 7.29 6.63
CA LEU A 118 -8.14 7.45 8.08
C LEU A 118 -8.98 8.67 8.44
N ASP A 119 -9.88 8.49 9.41
CA ASP A 119 -10.71 9.60 9.87
C ASP A 119 -9.82 10.70 10.43
N SER A 120 -10.00 11.91 9.92
CA SER A 120 -9.37 13.09 10.47
C SER A 120 -10.45 14.03 10.99
N ASN A 121 -10.28 14.55 12.19
CA ASN A 121 -11.12 15.60 12.76
C ASN A 121 -11.05 16.92 11.95
N SER A 122 -10.27 16.95 10.86
CA SER A 122 -10.01 18.13 10.04
C SER A 122 -10.99 18.35 8.89
N GLY A 123 -11.99 17.49 8.70
CA GLY A 123 -12.97 17.61 7.61
C GLY A 123 -12.43 17.43 6.18
N ARG A 124 -11.15 17.08 6.02
CA ARG A 124 -10.47 16.96 4.72
C ARG A 124 -10.47 15.55 4.14
N GLY A 125 -11.53 14.77 4.31
CA GLY A 125 -11.70 13.48 3.64
C GLY A 125 -10.81 12.33 4.10
N GLY A 126 -10.03 12.50 5.18
CA GLY A 126 -9.16 11.49 5.77
C GLY A 126 -7.82 11.31 5.04
N LEU A 127 -6.81 10.83 5.77
CA LEU A 127 -5.49 10.53 5.20
C LEU A 127 -5.50 9.18 4.46
N PRO A 128 -4.96 9.10 3.24
CA PRO A 128 -4.81 7.81 2.55
C PRO A 128 -3.88 6.90 3.32
N HIS A 129 -4.27 5.63 3.47
CA HIS A 129 -3.48 4.61 4.13
C HIS A 129 -3.64 3.27 3.42
N ILE A 130 -2.63 2.39 3.54
CA ILE A 130 -2.61 1.09 2.88
C ILE A 130 -1.89 0.06 3.74
N GLY A 131 -2.29 -1.20 3.64
CA GLY A 131 -1.67 -2.31 4.36
C GLY A 131 -2.00 -3.67 3.74
N ILE A 132 -1.48 -4.71 4.35
CA ILE A 132 -1.57 -6.11 3.89
C ILE A 132 -2.36 -6.91 4.89
N VAL A 133 -3.35 -7.67 4.41
CA VAL A 133 -4.13 -8.62 5.23
C VAL A 133 -3.23 -9.75 5.72
N SER A 134 -3.21 -9.95 7.02
CA SER A 134 -2.46 -11.02 7.69
C SER A 134 -3.19 -12.37 7.62
N ASP A 135 -2.46 -13.45 7.89
CA ASP A 135 -2.98 -14.79 8.15
C ASP A 135 -3.37 -15.01 9.63
N ARG A 136 -3.23 -13.98 10.46
CA ARG A 136 -3.63 -13.98 11.86
C ARG A 136 -4.94 -13.23 12.06
N LEU A 137 -5.72 -13.71 13.01
CA LEU A 137 -7.01 -13.12 13.37
C LEU A 137 -6.93 -12.38 14.70
N SER A 138 -7.73 -11.35 14.85
CA SER A 138 -8.00 -10.71 16.13
C SER A 138 -8.87 -11.63 17.00
N ARG A 139 -9.11 -11.22 18.24
CA ARG A 139 -10.03 -11.95 19.16
C ARG A 139 -11.46 -12.02 18.62
N SER A 140 -11.87 -11.08 17.78
CA SER A 140 -13.19 -11.05 17.15
C SER A 140 -13.27 -11.89 15.86
N GLY A 141 -12.19 -12.55 15.43
CA GLY A 141 -12.13 -13.30 14.18
C GLY A 141 -11.88 -12.45 12.93
N THR A 142 -11.58 -11.16 13.10
CA THR A 142 -11.24 -10.26 11.99
C THR A 142 -9.75 -10.42 11.62
N PRO A 143 -9.38 -10.53 10.33
CA PRO A 143 -7.98 -10.55 9.93
C PRO A 143 -7.22 -9.31 10.41
N LEU A 144 -6.04 -9.53 11.00
CA LEU A 144 -5.13 -8.43 11.32
C LEU A 144 -4.55 -7.82 10.05
N ILE A 145 -4.06 -6.61 10.17
CA ILE A 145 -3.41 -5.87 9.08
C ILE A 145 -1.95 -5.60 9.44
N ILE A 146 -1.05 -5.85 8.49
CA ILE A 146 0.36 -5.46 8.59
C ILE A 146 0.53 -4.14 7.84
N HIS A 147 0.88 -3.09 8.56
CA HIS A 147 0.98 -1.72 8.03
C HIS A 147 1.97 -0.87 8.80
N ASN A 148 2.18 0.38 8.38
CA ASN A 148 2.96 1.38 9.12
C ASN A 148 2.16 2.68 9.18
N ILE A 149 1.75 3.09 10.37
CA ILE A 149 0.94 4.29 10.62
C ILE A 149 1.72 5.39 11.37
N GLY A 150 3.04 5.22 11.50
CA GLY A 150 3.92 6.20 12.14
C GLY A 150 4.85 5.65 13.21
N GLY A 151 4.46 4.59 13.91
CA GLY A 151 5.25 3.95 14.96
C GLY A 151 6.19 2.83 14.48
N GLY A 152 6.37 2.67 13.18
CA GLY A 152 7.03 1.52 12.56
C GLY A 152 6.01 0.53 12.00
N VAL A 153 6.52 -0.59 11.48
CA VAL A 153 5.64 -1.64 10.94
C VAL A 153 5.01 -2.43 12.09
N GLU A 154 3.69 -2.50 12.09
CA GLU A 154 2.89 -3.21 13.10
C GLU A 154 1.88 -4.17 12.45
N GLU A 155 1.39 -5.12 13.25
CA GLU A 155 0.31 -6.04 12.89
C GLU A 155 -0.83 -5.82 13.89
N SER A 156 -1.92 -5.19 13.44
CA SER A 156 -2.98 -4.70 14.33
C SER A 156 -4.39 -4.94 13.80
N ASP A 157 -5.39 -4.90 14.70
CA ASP A 157 -6.81 -5.04 14.38
C ASP A 157 -7.35 -3.72 13.81
N MET A 158 -7.14 -3.52 12.51
CA MET A 158 -7.45 -2.28 11.82
C MET A 158 -8.47 -2.42 10.70
N LEU A 159 -8.74 -3.64 10.20
CA LEU A 159 -9.44 -3.85 8.94
C LEU A 159 -10.72 -3.01 8.80
N PHE A 160 -11.59 -3.02 9.81
CA PHE A 160 -12.86 -2.30 9.79
C PHE A 160 -12.90 -1.04 10.67
N ARG A 161 -11.75 -0.58 11.14
CA ARG A 161 -11.66 0.58 12.04
C ARG A 161 -11.91 1.91 11.32
N HIS A 162 -11.55 1.98 10.05
CA HIS A 162 -11.70 3.16 9.20
C HIS A 162 -12.44 2.81 7.90
N ARG A 163 -12.81 3.83 7.13
CA ARG A 163 -13.47 3.64 5.83
C ARG A 163 -12.52 2.98 4.84
N ILE A 164 -12.81 1.75 4.44
CA ILE A 164 -12.09 1.06 3.36
C ILE A 164 -12.39 1.79 2.05
N LYS A 165 -11.34 2.03 1.27
CA LYS A 165 -11.40 2.69 -0.03
C LYS A 165 -11.07 1.74 -1.18
N GLY A 166 -10.24 0.74 -0.95
CA GLY A 166 -9.89 -0.28 -1.93
C GLY A 166 -9.59 -1.62 -1.27
N HIS A 167 -9.90 -2.71 -2.00
CA HIS A 167 -9.56 -4.08 -1.66
C HIS A 167 -9.00 -4.73 -2.93
N PHE A 168 -7.79 -5.26 -2.88
CA PHE A 168 -7.07 -5.76 -4.03
C PHE A 168 -6.40 -7.09 -3.75
N ARG A 169 -6.37 -7.97 -4.76
CA ARG A 169 -5.64 -9.23 -4.70
C ARG A 169 -4.73 -9.35 -5.91
N VAL A 170 -3.43 -9.25 -5.68
CA VAL A 170 -2.43 -9.33 -6.73
C VAL A 170 -2.39 -10.75 -7.30
N ALA A 171 -2.64 -10.87 -8.60
CA ALA A 171 -2.49 -12.12 -9.30
C ALA A 171 -1.00 -12.39 -9.50
N VAL A 172 -0.50 -13.48 -8.92
CA VAL A 172 0.86 -13.98 -9.16
C VAL A 172 0.75 -15.22 -10.02
N SER A 173 1.26 -15.12 -11.24
CA SER A 173 1.39 -16.24 -12.18
C SER A 173 2.66 -17.04 -11.88
#